data_65754351fd9edf8886b50f4c2af72db1
#
_entry.id   65754351fd9edf8886b50f4c2af72db1
#
_cell.length_a   1.000
_cell.length_b   1.000
_cell.length_c   1.000
_cell.angle_alpha   90.00
_cell.angle_beta   90.00
_cell.angle_gamma   90.00
#
_symmetry.space_group_name_H-M   'P 1'
#
loop_
_entity.id
_entity.type
_entity.pdbx_description
1 polymer ?
#
loop_
_entity_poly.entity_id
_entity_poly.type
_entity_poly.pdbx_seq_one_letter_code
_entity_poly.pdbx_strand_id
1 'polypeptide(L)'
;MTRMKSKWLILFMVFSLFIVSCGGGSDDAVEDVAVEEPVETLDAPATTAAPAEPEADPASICLVLDIGGLGDLSFNDLAYSGYQKAIEDFGMVGTFLEPDGGGENRGELLELCAEAGNDLIVGNGFLFDGAMNEVAPNYPDLNFAITDGVAEPSNVRGMLFKHAEGSYLAGIAAALKTKTNNVGFIGGVDFPLIHEFEKGFLAGVAEIN
;
A
#
# COMPACT_ATOMS: atom_id res chain seq x y z
N MET A 1 -26.20 40.44 -21.19
CA MET A 1 -27.28 39.91 -22.02
C MET A 1 -26.64 38.86 -22.91
N THR A 2 -26.81 37.61 -22.69
CA THR A 2 -27.75 36.66 -23.20
C THR A 2 -27.46 35.28 -22.49
N ARG A 3 -28.46 34.78 -21.82
CA ARG A 3 -28.50 33.46 -21.21
C ARG A 3 -28.59 32.40 -22.31
N MET A 4 -27.78 31.34 -22.20
CA MET A 4 -28.06 30.09 -22.91
C MET A 4 -28.16 28.94 -21.95
N LYS A 5 -29.38 28.50 -21.70
CA LYS A 5 -29.73 27.29 -20.93
C LYS A 5 -29.61 26.08 -21.88
N SER A 6 -28.79 25.12 -21.58
CA SER A 6 -28.87 23.84 -22.25
C SER A 6 -29.30 22.77 -21.23
N LYS A 7 -30.49 22.23 -21.51
CA LYS A 7 -31.10 21.09 -20.82
C LYS A 7 -30.46 19.81 -21.38
N TRP A 8 -29.88 18.99 -20.55
CA TRP A 8 -29.50 17.64 -20.95
C TRP A 8 -30.47 16.61 -20.37
N LEU A 9 -31.05 15.89 -21.29
CA LEU A 9 -32.01 14.81 -21.11
C LEU A 9 -31.33 13.63 -20.39
N ILE A 10 -32.04 13.11 -19.39
CA ILE A 10 -31.78 11.86 -18.74
C ILE A 10 -32.36 10.74 -19.60
N LEU A 11 -31.50 9.83 -20.07
CA LEU A 11 -31.93 8.61 -20.76
C LEU A 11 -31.74 7.43 -19.80
N PHE A 12 -32.84 6.97 -19.23
CA PHE A 12 -32.96 5.70 -18.51
C PHE A 12 -32.98 4.56 -19.53
N MET A 13 -32.03 3.64 -19.42
CA MET A 13 -32.07 2.38 -20.16
C MET A 13 -32.24 1.24 -19.15
N VAL A 14 -33.48 0.75 -19.10
CA VAL A 14 -33.89 -0.43 -18.35
C VAL A 14 -33.41 -1.65 -19.14
N PHE A 15 -32.63 -2.54 -18.53
CA PHE A 15 -32.28 -3.81 -19.13
C PHE A 15 -32.91 -4.95 -18.32
N SER A 16 -33.82 -5.63 -19.01
CA SER A 16 -34.70 -6.67 -18.45
C SER A 16 -33.97 -7.99 -18.23
N LEU A 17 -34.40 -8.70 -17.16
CA LEU A 17 -34.10 -10.07 -16.85
C LEU A 17 -34.54 -11.02 -17.98
N PHE A 18 -33.70 -12.02 -18.26
CA PHE A 18 -34.14 -13.28 -18.83
C PHE A 18 -33.76 -14.44 -17.91
N ILE A 19 -34.80 -15.02 -17.34
CA ILE A 19 -34.78 -16.32 -16.67
C ILE A 19 -35.07 -17.34 -17.76
N VAL A 20 -34.21 -18.33 -17.96
CA VAL A 20 -34.54 -19.55 -18.70
C VAL A 20 -34.36 -20.73 -17.78
N SER A 21 -35.51 -21.34 -17.46
CA SER A 21 -35.68 -22.64 -16.83
C SER A 21 -35.91 -23.67 -17.95
N CYS A 22 -35.22 -24.81 -17.84
CA CYS A 22 -35.61 -26.10 -18.43
C CYS A 22 -34.75 -27.16 -17.73
N GLY A 23 -35.18 -28.16 -16.98
CA GLY A 23 -36.36 -29.02 -17.22
C GLY A 23 -35.93 -30.31 -17.91
N GLY A 24 -35.91 -31.45 -17.19
CA GLY A 24 -35.70 -32.72 -17.83
C GLY A 24 -35.14 -33.78 -16.87
N GLY A 25 -36.03 -34.62 -16.35
CA GLY A 25 -35.77 -35.72 -15.46
C GLY A 25 -35.45 -37.00 -16.22
N SER A 26 -35.05 -38.01 -15.51
CA SER A 26 -35.41 -39.40 -15.71
C SER A 26 -35.11 -40.18 -14.44
N ASP A 27 -36.15 -40.88 -14.05
CA ASP A 27 -36.21 -41.89 -12.99
C ASP A 27 -35.31 -43.08 -13.36
N ASP A 28 -34.66 -43.67 -12.36
CA ASP A 28 -34.48 -45.10 -12.27
C ASP A 28 -34.36 -45.50 -10.80
N ALA A 29 -35.36 -46.25 -10.38
CA ALA A 29 -35.48 -46.90 -9.08
C ALA A 29 -34.67 -48.21 -9.10
N VAL A 30 -33.88 -48.43 -8.03
CA VAL A 30 -33.43 -49.78 -7.66
C VAL A 30 -33.53 -49.97 -6.16
N GLU A 31 -34.12 -51.09 -5.83
CA GLU A 31 -34.62 -51.63 -4.56
C GLU A 31 -33.62 -51.64 -3.37
N ASP A 32 -34.24 -51.41 -2.25
CA ASP A 32 -34.13 -51.88 -0.88
C ASP A 32 -33.39 -53.20 -0.64
N VAL A 33 -32.32 -53.15 0.17
CA VAL A 33 -31.89 -54.28 1.01
C VAL A 33 -31.40 -53.70 2.33
N ALA A 34 -32.27 -53.87 3.35
CA ALA A 34 -31.93 -53.64 4.75
C ALA A 34 -31.00 -54.76 5.25
N VAL A 35 -29.85 -54.37 5.81
CA VAL A 35 -29.10 -55.20 6.76
C VAL A 35 -28.78 -54.33 7.95
N GLU A 36 -29.49 -54.54 9.03
CA GLU A 36 -29.18 -54.05 10.35
C GLU A 36 -28.05 -54.87 10.96
N GLU A 37 -26.90 -54.27 11.21
CA GLU A 37 -25.96 -54.73 12.25
C GLU A 37 -25.76 -53.59 13.27
N PRO A 38 -25.69 -53.89 14.56
CA PRO A 38 -25.56 -52.88 15.61
C PRO A 38 -24.14 -52.33 15.65
N VAL A 39 -24.00 -51.07 15.31
CA VAL A 39 -22.74 -50.34 15.53
C VAL A 39 -22.59 -49.99 17.00
N GLU A 40 -21.70 -50.64 17.69
CA GLU A 40 -21.22 -50.20 19.02
C GLU A 40 -20.66 -48.76 18.89
N THR A 41 -21.32 -47.84 19.59
CA THR A 41 -20.76 -46.50 19.77
C THR A 41 -19.55 -46.53 20.65
N LEU A 42 -18.35 -46.52 20.08
CA LEU A 42 -17.16 -46.19 20.79
C LEU A 42 -17.20 -44.72 21.17
N ASP A 43 -17.36 -44.44 22.46
CA ASP A 43 -17.13 -43.12 23.03
C ASP A 43 -15.75 -42.59 22.62
N ALA A 44 -15.73 -41.60 21.74
CA ALA A 44 -14.52 -40.86 21.45
C ALA A 44 -14.09 -40.10 22.72
N PRO A 45 -12.80 -40.14 23.12
CA PRO A 45 -12.36 -39.37 24.26
C PRO A 45 -12.59 -37.87 23.96
N ALA A 46 -13.26 -37.19 24.89
CA ALA A 46 -13.46 -35.76 24.85
C ALA A 46 -12.11 -35.08 24.68
N THR A 47 -11.87 -34.51 23.48
CA THR A 47 -10.70 -33.67 23.23
C THR A 47 -10.88 -32.42 24.11
N THR A 48 -10.15 -32.39 25.22
CA THR A 48 -10.03 -31.19 26.03
C THR A 48 -9.40 -30.11 25.13
N ALA A 49 -10.20 -29.14 24.72
CA ALA A 49 -9.69 -27.97 24.01
C ALA A 49 -8.59 -27.35 24.88
N ALA A 50 -7.41 -27.19 24.31
CA ALA A 50 -6.35 -26.43 24.95
C ALA A 50 -6.88 -25.03 25.27
N PRO A 51 -6.48 -24.40 26.39
CA PRO A 51 -6.83 -23.02 26.67
C PRO A 51 -6.43 -22.18 25.47
N ALA A 52 -7.34 -21.35 24.95
CA ALA A 52 -6.99 -20.37 23.93
C ALA A 52 -5.87 -19.50 24.50
N GLU A 53 -4.74 -19.41 23.79
CA GLU A 53 -3.73 -18.41 24.11
C GLU A 53 -4.42 -17.04 24.07
N PRO A 54 -4.07 -16.12 25.01
CA PRO A 54 -4.61 -14.78 24.95
C PRO A 54 -4.29 -14.19 23.57
N GLU A 55 -5.30 -13.69 22.87
CA GLU A 55 -5.10 -12.98 21.63
C GLU A 55 -4.17 -11.82 21.92
N ALA A 56 -3.01 -11.77 21.24
CA ALA A 56 -2.10 -10.65 21.35
C ALA A 56 -2.79 -9.38 20.86
N ASP A 57 -2.51 -8.25 21.50
CA ASP A 57 -2.99 -6.97 21.02
C ASP A 57 -2.57 -6.77 19.54
N PRO A 58 -3.42 -6.16 18.71
CA PRO A 58 -3.11 -5.94 17.31
C PRO A 58 -1.85 -5.07 17.19
N ALA A 59 -0.94 -5.47 16.29
CA ALA A 59 0.26 -4.70 16.01
C ALA A 59 -0.10 -3.27 15.54
N SER A 60 0.71 -2.29 15.93
CA SER A 60 0.46 -0.87 15.67
C SER A 60 1.46 -0.28 14.69
N ILE A 61 0.98 0.62 13.81
CA ILE A 61 1.80 1.31 12.82
C ILE A 61 1.58 2.82 12.89
N CYS A 62 2.67 3.58 12.85
CA CYS A 62 2.65 5.02 12.66
C CYS A 62 3.33 5.37 11.34
N LEU A 63 2.60 6.04 10.44
CA LEU A 63 3.14 6.54 9.17
C LEU A 63 3.37 8.05 9.29
N VAL A 64 4.60 8.50 9.06
CA VAL A 64 4.91 9.92 8.92
C VAL A 64 5.12 10.23 7.45
N LEU A 65 4.22 11.03 6.89
CA LEU A 65 4.28 11.47 5.49
C LEU A 65 5.38 12.51 5.28
N ASP A 66 5.74 12.76 4.04
CA ASP A 66 6.69 13.82 3.69
C ASP A 66 5.96 15.11 3.26
N ILE A 67 6.73 16.13 2.94
CA ILE A 67 6.24 17.43 2.45
C ILE A 67 5.21 17.23 1.32
N GLY A 68 4.14 17.99 1.39
CA GLY A 68 3.01 17.88 0.48
C GLY A 68 1.82 17.15 1.09
N GLY A 69 2.06 16.25 2.04
CA GLY A 69 0.99 15.56 2.77
C GLY A 69 0.01 14.80 1.88
N LEU A 70 -1.17 14.53 2.41
CA LEU A 70 -2.25 13.89 1.66
C LEU A 70 -2.83 14.82 0.59
N GLY A 71 -3.22 14.21 -0.54
CA GLY A 71 -3.79 14.93 -1.68
C GLY A 71 -2.75 15.31 -2.74
N ASP A 72 -1.52 14.81 -2.64
CA ASP A 72 -0.48 15.01 -3.65
C ASP A 72 -0.72 14.17 -4.93
N LEU A 73 -1.70 13.28 -4.91
CA LEU A 73 -2.06 12.33 -5.97
C LEU A 73 -0.87 11.48 -6.43
N SER A 74 0.10 11.27 -5.56
CA SER A 74 1.38 10.63 -5.88
C SER A 74 1.98 9.92 -4.66
N PHE A 75 3.16 10.37 -4.22
CA PHE A 75 4.03 9.71 -3.28
C PHE A 75 3.40 9.51 -1.88
N ASN A 76 2.85 10.57 -1.31
CA ASN A 76 2.22 10.49 0.01
C ASN A 76 0.89 9.74 -0.03
N ASP A 77 0.05 9.97 -1.05
CA ASP A 77 -1.21 9.25 -1.22
C ASP A 77 -0.99 7.74 -1.42
N LEU A 78 0.08 7.34 -2.14
CA LEU A 78 0.43 5.93 -2.33
C LEU A 78 0.95 5.29 -1.05
N ALA A 79 1.77 6.00 -0.27
CA ALA A 79 2.21 5.53 1.05
C ALA A 79 1.03 5.35 2.02
N TYR A 80 0.12 6.32 2.03
CA TYR A 80 -1.10 6.24 2.83
C TYR A 80 -2.02 5.10 2.40
N SER A 81 -2.13 4.83 1.10
CA SER A 81 -2.86 3.67 0.59
C SER A 81 -2.24 2.35 1.07
N GLY A 82 -0.91 2.26 1.10
CA GLY A 82 -0.19 1.11 1.67
C GLY A 82 -0.46 0.94 3.17
N TYR A 83 -0.46 2.04 3.91
CA TYR A 83 -0.81 2.07 5.34
C TYR A 83 -2.26 1.58 5.58
N GLN A 84 -3.24 2.09 4.83
CA GLN A 84 -4.62 1.63 4.93
C GLN A 84 -4.75 0.14 4.64
N LYS A 85 -4.02 -0.34 3.63
CA LYS A 85 -4.00 -1.75 3.28
C LYS A 85 -3.36 -2.63 4.37
N ALA A 86 -2.34 -2.14 5.06
CA ALA A 86 -1.76 -2.86 6.20
C ALA A 86 -2.77 -3.02 7.34
N ILE A 87 -3.57 -1.98 7.62
CA ILE A 87 -4.65 -2.06 8.61
C ILE A 87 -5.70 -3.09 8.18
N GLU A 88 -6.13 -3.07 6.92
CA GLU A 88 -7.16 -3.96 6.39
C GLU A 88 -6.68 -5.43 6.33
N ASP A 89 -5.50 -5.68 5.76
CA ASP A 89 -5.02 -7.03 5.48
C ASP A 89 -4.47 -7.75 6.73
N PHE A 90 -3.89 -7.00 7.67
CA PHE A 90 -3.19 -7.57 8.84
C PHE A 90 -3.89 -7.26 10.17
N GLY A 91 -5.02 -6.55 10.15
CA GLY A 91 -5.74 -6.17 11.37
C GLY A 91 -4.93 -5.23 12.26
N MET A 92 -3.99 -4.47 11.70
CA MET A 92 -3.18 -3.52 12.45
C MET A 92 -4.05 -2.35 12.93
N VAL A 93 -3.60 -1.70 14.00
CA VAL A 93 -4.12 -0.39 14.40
C VAL A 93 -3.08 0.66 14.04
N GLY A 94 -3.50 1.90 13.76
CA GLY A 94 -2.48 2.87 13.36
C GLY A 94 -2.92 4.30 13.35
N THR A 95 -1.93 5.16 13.20
CA THR A 95 -2.07 6.60 12.99
C THR A 95 -1.15 7.06 11.86
N PHE A 96 -1.43 8.23 11.31
CA PHE A 96 -0.49 8.89 10.41
C PHE A 96 -0.32 10.36 10.84
N LEU A 97 0.83 10.90 10.53
CA LEU A 97 1.20 12.29 10.84
C LEU A 97 1.71 12.97 9.57
N GLU A 98 1.49 14.27 9.47
CA GLU A 98 1.98 15.10 8.37
C GLU A 98 2.95 16.15 8.92
N PRO A 99 4.09 16.39 8.27
CA PRO A 99 5.03 17.39 8.72
C PRO A 99 4.49 18.80 8.42
N ASP A 100 5.00 19.75 9.17
CA ASP A 100 4.80 21.17 8.87
C ASP A 100 5.45 21.54 7.52
N GLY A 101 5.04 22.66 6.95
CA GLY A 101 5.27 23.06 5.57
C GLY A 101 6.68 22.87 4.97
N GLY A 102 7.75 22.91 5.76
CA GLY A 102 9.13 22.65 5.31
C GLY A 102 9.66 21.27 5.72
N GLY A 103 8.92 20.55 6.56
CA GLY A 103 9.33 19.24 7.07
C GLY A 103 10.45 19.28 8.10
N GLU A 104 10.69 20.41 8.72
CA GLU A 104 11.73 20.56 9.74
C GLU A 104 11.45 19.73 10.99
N ASN A 105 10.17 19.43 11.25
CA ASN A 105 9.70 18.69 12.42
C ASN A 105 9.67 17.15 12.23
N ARG A 106 10.32 16.58 11.19
CA ARG A 106 10.33 15.14 10.94
C ARG A 106 10.79 14.32 12.15
N GLY A 107 11.85 14.75 12.83
CA GLY A 107 12.35 14.08 14.02
C GLY A 107 11.33 14.06 15.15
N GLU A 108 10.71 15.21 15.43
CA GLU A 108 9.64 15.32 16.43
C GLU A 108 8.46 14.39 16.15
N LEU A 109 8.06 14.27 14.88
CA LEU A 109 6.96 13.37 14.49
C LEU A 109 7.33 11.89 14.65
N LEU A 110 8.58 11.50 14.34
CA LEU A 110 9.07 10.15 14.62
C LEU A 110 9.09 9.85 16.12
N GLU A 111 9.52 10.82 16.95
CA GLU A 111 9.51 10.70 18.41
C GLU A 111 8.07 10.55 18.94
N LEU A 112 7.12 11.34 18.46
CA LEU A 112 5.70 11.21 18.83
C LEU A 112 5.16 9.81 18.52
N CYS A 113 5.51 9.23 17.36
CA CYS A 113 5.15 7.86 17.01
C CYS A 113 5.78 6.83 17.96
N ALA A 114 7.05 7.04 18.34
CA ALA A 114 7.79 6.14 19.24
C ALA A 114 7.26 6.22 20.67
N GLU A 115 7.03 7.44 21.19
CA GLU A 115 6.47 7.68 22.53
C GLU A 115 5.04 7.14 22.67
N ALA A 116 4.27 7.11 21.56
CA ALA A 116 2.95 6.49 21.54
C ALA A 116 3.02 4.95 21.58
N GLY A 117 4.21 4.34 21.50
CA GLY A 117 4.43 2.91 21.62
C GLY A 117 4.02 2.13 20.37
N ASN A 118 4.14 2.73 19.17
CA ASN A 118 3.87 2.00 17.93
C ASN A 118 4.95 0.95 17.66
N ASP A 119 4.54 -0.24 17.23
CA ASP A 119 5.44 -1.36 16.92
C ASP A 119 6.26 -1.13 15.65
N LEU A 120 5.69 -0.40 14.70
CA LEU A 120 6.32 -0.02 13.43
C LEU A 120 6.12 1.48 13.15
N ILE A 121 7.23 2.17 12.92
CA ILE A 121 7.24 3.60 12.59
C ILE A 121 7.83 3.77 11.21
N VAL A 122 7.07 4.33 10.29
CA VAL A 122 7.45 4.50 8.88
C VAL A 122 7.62 5.98 8.56
N GLY A 123 8.82 6.38 8.16
CA GLY A 123 9.09 7.69 7.56
C GLY A 123 9.02 7.58 6.03
N ASN A 124 8.15 8.36 5.41
CA ASN A 124 7.91 8.28 3.98
C ASN A 124 8.80 9.25 3.20
N GLY A 125 9.98 8.78 2.79
CA GLY A 125 10.89 9.53 1.92
C GLY A 125 12.31 9.67 2.46
N PHE A 126 13.25 9.82 1.54
CA PHE A 126 14.68 9.90 1.85
C PHE A 126 15.09 11.09 2.75
N LEU A 127 14.26 12.13 2.83
CA LEU A 127 14.50 13.26 3.70
C LEU A 127 14.39 12.92 5.19
N PHE A 128 13.90 11.72 5.53
CA PHE A 128 13.91 11.19 6.88
C PHE A 128 15.26 10.57 7.30
N ASP A 129 16.25 10.41 6.42
CA ASP A 129 17.54 9.76 6.71
C ASP A 129 18.19 10.34 7.98
N GLY A 130 18.32 11.66 8.06
CA GLY A 130 18.90 12.34 9.22
C GLY A 130 18.09 12.12 10.51
N ALA A 131 16.78 12.31 10.43
CA ALA A 131 15.89 12.15 11.58
C ALA A 131 15.86 10.69 12.07
N MET A 132 15.88 9.70 11.16
CA MET A 132 15.96 8.29 11.53
C MET A 132 17.25 7.95 12.26
N ASN A 133 18.39 8.51 11.82
CA ASN A 133 19.68 8.29 12.46
C ASN A 133 19.77 8.91 13.87
N GLU A 134 19.01 9.97 14.11
CA GLU A 134 18.97 10.66 15.41
C GLU A 134 17.96 10.01 16.38
N VAL A 135 16.79 9.65 15.90
CA VAL A 135 15.67 9.20 16.74
C VAL A 135 15.72 7.69 17.03
N ALA A 136 15.91 6.84 16.01
CA ALA A 136 15.78 5.39 16.16
C ALA A 136 16.72 4.77 17.23
N PRO A 137 17.97 5.26 17.44
CA PRO A 137 18.83 4.74 18.50
C PRO A 137 18.28 4.93 19.93
N ASN A 138 17.38 5.90 20.13
CA ASN A 138 16.78 6.16 21.44
C ASN A 138 15.66 5.15 21.78
N TYR A 139 15.19 4.40 20.77
CA TYR A 139 14.09 3.43 20.88
C TYR A 139 14.52 2.06 20.30
N PRO A 140 15.52 1.40 20.90
CA PRO A 140 16.15 0.20 20.31
C PRO A 140 15.21 -1.00 20.18
N ASP A 141 14.12 -1.02 20.93
CA ASP A 141 13.12 -2.09 20.93
C ASP A 141 11.99 -1.87 19.92
N LEU A 142 11.93 -0.69 19.28
CA LEU A 142 10.95 -0.36 18.26
C LEU A 142 11.51 -0.57 16.86
N ASN A 143 10.63 -0.87 15.91
CA ASN A 143 11.00 -1.05 14.50
C ASN A 143 10.70 0.22 13.71
N PHE A 144 11.70 0.65 12.94
CA PHE A 144 11.57 1.77 12.02
C PHE A 144 11.74 1.31 10.58
N ALA A 145 11.08 2.00 9.66
CA ALA A 145 11.29 1.83 8.23
C ALA A 145 11.32 3.19 7.53
N ILE A 146 12.10 3.28 6.46
CA ILE A 146 12.21 4.49 5.65
C ILE A 146 12.02 4.15 4.17
N THR A 147 11.14 4.88 3.51
CA THR A 147 10.91 4.76 2.06
C THR A 147 11.97 5.57 1.32
N ASP A 148 12.56 4.98 0.29
CA ASP A 148 13.57 5.61 -0.57
C ASP A 148 14.84 6.09 0.15
N GLY A 149 15.08 5.62 1.37
CA GLY A 149 16.20 6.03 2.19
C GLY A 149 16.95 4.86 2.81
N VAL A 150 18.11 5.17 3.37
CA VAL A 150 18.92 4.27 4.20
C VAL A 150 19.30 4.99 5.47
N ALA A 151 19.23 4.26 6.58
CA ALA A 151 19.68 4.76 7.86
C ALA A 151 20.63 3.73 8.51
N GLU A 152 21.53 4.21 9.37
CA GLU A 152 22.56 3.38 9.99
C GLU A 152 22.06 2.51 11.14
N PRO A 153 21.08 2.93 11.97
CA PRO A 153 20.63 2.15 13.12
C PRO A 153 20.08 0.79 12.73
N SER A 154 20.44 -0.25 13.48
CA SER A 154 20.09 -1.65 13.19
C SER A 154 18.57 -1.93 13.25
N ASN A 155 17.82 -1.11 13.93
CA ASN A 155 16.36 -1.17 14.04
C ASN A 155 15.63 -0.34 12.96
N VAL A 156 16.36 0.18 11.95
CA VAL A 156 15.78 0.87 10.79
C VAL A 156 15.92 0.03 9.54
N ARG A 157 14.82 -0.19 8.85
CA ARG A 157 14.78 -0.87 7.55
C ARG A 157 14.63 0.14 6.41
N GLY A 158 15.66 0.26 5.58
CA GLY A 158 15.57 0.99 4.30
C GLY A 158 14.79 0.20 3.24
N MET A 159 13.86 0.86 2.58
CA MET A 159 13.09 0.33 1.45
C MET A 159 13.54 1.05 0.18
N LEU A 160 14.37 0.39 -0.62
CA LEU A 160 14.92 0.94 -1.85
C LEU A 160 14.25 0.32 -3.07
N PHE A 161 14.10 1.12 -4.11
CA PHE A 161 13.45 0.72 -5.34
C PHE A 161 14.38 0.89 -6.54
N LYS A 162 13.99 0.36 -7.70
CA LYS A 162 14.74 0.45 -8.95
C LYS A 162 14.40 1.74 -9.71
N HIS A 163 14.75 2.88 -9.12
CA HIS A 163 14.38 4.20 -9.61
C HIS A 163 14.82 4.46 -11.03
N ALA A 164 16.10 4.14 -11.35
CA ALA A 164 16.65 4.31 -12.69
C ALA A 164 15.90 3.47 -13.73
N GLU A 165 15.50 2.23 -13.40
CA GLU A 165 14.77 1.35 -14.33
C GLU A 165 13.37 1.91 -14.63
N GLY A 166 12.63 2.34 -13.61
CA GLY A 166 11.31 2.96 -13.77
C GLY A 166 11.39 4.26 -14.58
N SER A 167 12.38 5.10 -14.27
CA SER A 167 12.60 6.37 -14.95
C SER A 167 13.08 6.19 -16.41
N TYR A 168 13.83 5.12 -16.70
CA TYR A 168 14.19 4.73 -18.06
C TYR A 168 12.97 4.50 -18.95
N LEU A 169 11.98 3.76 -18.43
CA LEU A 169 10.74 3.53 -19.16
C LEU A 169 9.95 4.84 -19.41
N ALA A 170 9.98 5.76 -18.45
CA ALA A 170 9.38 7.08 -18.61
C ALA A 170 10.13 7.90 -19.69
N GLY A 171 11.44 7.80 -19.75
CA GLY A 171 12.27 8.42 -20.79
C GLY A 171 11.94 7.91 -22.19
N ILE A 172 11.81 6.59 -22.37
CA ILE A 172 11.36 5.96 -23.62
C ILE A 172 9.98 6.51 -24.01
N ALA A 173 9.03 6.52 -23.09
CA ALA A 173 7.68 7.02 -23.36
C ALA A 173 7.69 8.49 -23.78
N ALA A 174 8.49 9.33 -23.12
CA ALA A 174 8.66 10.75 -23.46
C ALA A 174 9.24 10.92 -24.87
N ALA A 175 10.30 10.18 -25.20
CA ALA A 175 10.94 10.23 -26.52
C ALA A 175 9.99 9.79 -27.64
N LEU A 176 9.21 8.73 -27.42
CA LEU A 176 8.22 8.26 -28.40
C LEU A 176 7.04 9.24 -28.57
N LYS A 177 6.74 10.06 -27.57
CA LYS A 177 5.56 10.96 -27.59
C LYS A 177 5.89 12.40 -27.93
N THR A 178 7.14 12.85 -27.85
CA THR A 178 7.52 14.21 -28.21
C THR A 178 7.18 14.52 -29.67
N LYS A 179 6.71 15.74 -29.92
CA LYS A 179 6.46 16.27 -31.29
C LYS A 179 7.57 17.19 -31.76
N THR A 180 8.45 17.57 -30.86
CA THR A 180 9.50 18.56 -31.11
C THR A 180 10.90 17.96 -31.05
N ASN A 181 11.02 16.65 -30.74
CA ASN A 181 12.25 15.95 -30.42
C ASN A 181 13.00 16.56 -29.21
N ASN A 182 12.30 17.32 -28.39
CA ASN A 182 12.82 17.85 -27.15
C ASN A 182 12.00 17.33 -25.98
N VAL A 183 12.67 16.82 -24.98
CA VAL A 183 12.12 16.43 -23.69
C VAL A 183 13.04 16.96 -22.59
N GLY A 184 12.55 17.12 -21.39
CA GLY A 184 13.32 17.60 -20.25
C GLY A 184 12.99 16.81 -19.00
N PHE A 185 13.92 16.80 -18.06
CA PHE A 185 13.76 16.27 -16.72
C PHE A 185 13.78 17.44 -15.73
N ILE A 186 12.86 17.42 -14.76
CA ILE A 186 12.82 18.37 -13.66
C ILE A 186 12.88 17.56 -12.38
N GLY A 187 14.00 17.64 -11.66
CA GLY A 187 14.19 17.06 -10.35
C GLY A 187 13.64 17.97 -9.24
N GLY A 188 13.10 17.39 -8.16
CA GLY A 188 12.57 18.15 -7.04
C GLY A 188 13.65 18.80 -6.17
N VAL A 189 14.82 18.16 -6.08
CA VAL A 189 15.96 18.60 -5.26
C VAL A 189 17.25 18.02 -5.83
N ASP A 190 18.38 18.70 -5.58
CA ASP A 190 19.71 18.22 -5.94
C ASP A 190 20.17 17.17 -4.91
N PHE A 191 19.89 15.90 -5.19
CA PHE A 191 20.18 14.78 -4.31
C PHE A 191 20.51 13.51 -5.12
N PRO A 192 21.39 12.60 -4.62
CA PRO A 192 21.83 11.42 -5.36
C PRO A 192 20.69 10.55 -5.90
N LEU A 193 19.62 10.34 -5.12
CA LEU A 193 18.44 9.60 -5.55
C LEU A 193 17.75 10.24 -6.76
N ILE A 194 17.63 11.56 -6.77
CA ILE A 194 17.02 12.30 -7.90
C ILE A 194 17.89 12.20 -9.15
N HIS A 195 19.20 12.17 -8.98
CA HIS A 195 20.13 11.91 -10.09
C HIS A 195 20.00 10.49 -10.66
N GLU A 196 19.58 9.50 -9.88
CA GLU A 196 19.28 8.17 -10.42
C GLU A 196 18.05 8.19 -11.34
N PHE A 197 17.00 8.91 -10.95
CA PHE A 197 15.85 9.13 -11.83
C PHE A 197 16.27 9.85 -13.12
N GLU A 198 17.05 10.93 -13.00
CA GLU A 198 17.53 11.69 -14.16
C GLU A 198 18.34 10.81 -15.12
N LYS A 199 19.32 10.07 -14.61
CA LYS A 199 20.14 9.16 -15.42
C LYS A 199 19.31 8.10 -16.14
N GLY A 200 18.35 7.50 -15.43
CA GLY A 200 17.44 6.55 -16.01
C GLY A 200 16.60 7.18 -17.14
N PHE A 201 16.01 8.34 -16.88
CA PHE A 201 15.22 9.07 -17.87
C PHE A 201 16.02 9.41 -19.12
N LEU A 202 17.21 9.98 -18.96
CA LEU A 202 18.10 10.36 -20.07
C LEU A 202 18.53 9.14 -20.89
N ALA A 203 18.84 8.01 -20.23
CA ALA A 203 19.18 6.77 -20.91
C ALA A 203 17.99 6.25 -21.74
N GLY A 204 16.77 6.30 -21.22
CA GLY A 204 15.57 5.92 -21.95
C GLY A 204 15.26 6.83 -23.15
N VAL A 205 15.52 8.13 -23.03
CA VAL A 205 15.43 9.08 -24.14
C VAL A 205 16.45 8.74 -25.22
N ALA A 206 17.70 8.48 -24.84
CA ALA A 206 18.80 8.18 -25.78
C ALA A 206 18.61 6.83 -26.51
N GLU A 207 17.81 5.90 -25.97
CA GLU A 207 17.50 4.64 -26.64
C GLU A 207 16.64 4.81 -27.91
N ILE A 208 15.85 5.89 -27.96
CA ILE A 208 14.89 6.14 -29.03
C ILE A 208 15.42 7.18 -30.05
N ASN A 209 16.34 8.06 -29.63
CA ASN A 209 16.83 9.15 -30.47
C ASN A 209 18.26 8.84 -31.01
#